data_2dcd5352faaad672b7544d213123acbd
#
_entry.id   2dcd5352faaad672b7544d213123acbd
#
_cell.length_a   1.000
_cell.length_b   1.000
_cell.length_c   1.000
_cell.angle_alpha   90.00
_cell.angle_beta   90.00
_cell.angle_gamma   90.00
#
_symmetry.space_group_name_H-M   'P 1'
#
loop_
_entity.id
_entity.type
_entity.pdbx_description
1 polymer ?
#
loop_
_entity_poly.entity_id
_entity_poly.type
_entity_poly.pdbx_seq_one_letter_code
_entity_poly.pdbx_strand_id
1 'polypeptide(L)'
;MSSIAAHSAGDILRSISDIKSLDLFCSIAKGNMESEILKETKGLTRKQYYSRTRQLLKTGLIKRSKGRYYLTCLGAIVYHAQLVIQTGVNNYWKLKAIDSIQSSAEIGEHERTKLIKTIMDDSRIESILVAQR
;
A
#
# COMPACT_ATOMS: atom_id res chain seq x y z
N MET A 1 -8.37 23.97 13.29
CA MET A 1 -7.89 23.57 12.75
C MET A 1 -7.92 23.41 11.66
N SER A 2 -7.83 23.65 11.16
CA SER A 2 -7.90 23.58 10.20
C SER A 2 -7.39 23.15 9.35
N SER A 3 -6.85 23.29 9.28
CA SER A 3 -6.07 23.09 8.47
C SER A 3 -5.92 21.92 8.09
N ILE A 4 -6.54 21.33 8.39
CA ILE A 4 -6.53 20.24 7.97
C ILE A 4 -6.70 20.18 6.68
N ALA A 5 -5.84 20.44 6.13
CA ALA A 5 -5.73 20.24 4.90
C ALA A 5 -6.06 18.97 4.56
N ALA A 6 -7.04 18.88 4.13
CA ALA A 6 -7.36 17.74 3.61
C ALA A 6 -6.54 17.48 2.41
N HIS A 7 -5.73 16.58 2.50
CA HIS A 7 -5.03 16.04 1.37
C HIS A 7 -5.99 15.12 0.62
N SER A 8 -5.94 15.17 -0.69
CA SER A 8 -6.69 14.23 -1.53
C SER A 8 -6.00 12.85 -1.52
N ALA A 9 -6.72 11.83 -1.96
CA ALA A 9 -6.13 10.51 -2.16
C ALA A 9 -4.93 10.58 -3.09
N GLY A 10 -5.02 11.44 -4.12
CA GLY A 10 -3.89 11.64 -5.04
C GLY A 10 -2.66 12.18 -4.34
N ASP A 11 -2.83 13.12 -3.41
CA ASP A 11 -1.70 13.67 -2.64
C ASP A 11 -1.04 12.60 -1.78
N ILE A 12 -1.85 11.76 -1.13
CA ILE A 12 -1.34 10.66 -0.31
C ILE A 12 -0.55 9.67 -1.18
N LEU A 13 -1.14 9.23 -2.28
CA LEU A 13 -0.48 8.26 -3.17
C LEU A 13 0.81 8.85 -3.75
N ARG A 14 0.81 10.14 -4.07
CA ARG A 14 2.02 10.80 -4.59
C ARG A 14 3.14 10.78 -3.58
N SER A 15 2.84 10.93 -2.29
CA SER A 15 3.86 10.98 -1.24
C SER A 15 4.60 9.65 -1.06
N ILE A 16 4.03 8.54 -1.52
CA ILE A 16 4.63 7.20 -1.42
C ILE A 16 4.84 6.56 -2.80
N SER A 17 4.79 7.35 -3.89
CA SER A 17 4.82 6.80 -5.24
C SER A 17 6.20 6.37 -5.71
N ASP A 18 7.27 6.93 -5.18
CA ASP A 18 8.62 6.50 -5.56
C ASP A 18 9.11 5.40 -4.61
N ILE A 19 10.01 4.57 -5.14
CA ILE A 19 10.51 3.39 -4.41
C ILE A 19 11.11 3.76 -3.06
N LYS A 20 11.92 4.81 -3.00
CA LYS A 20 12.58 5.22 -1.75
C LYS A 20 11.58 5.67 -0.69
N SER A 21 10.58 6.44 -1.08
CA SER A 21 9.54 6.90 -0.15
C SER A 21 8.67 5.74 0.32
N LEU A 22 8.31 4.83 -0.57
CA LEU A 22 7.52 3.66 -0.21
C LEU A 22 8.30 2.75 0.74
N ASP A 23 9.57 2.47 0.45
CA ASP A 23 10.41 1.63 1.31
C ASP A 23 10.58 2.26 2.69
N LEU A 24 10.80 3.57 2.73
CA LEU A 24 10.91 4.31 3.98
C LEU A 24 9.61 4.21 4.79
N PHE A 25 8.49 4.45 4.15
CA PHE A 25 7.18 4.37 4.79
C PHE A 25 6.92 2.98 5.37
N CYS A 26 7.18 1.94 4.58
CA CYS A 26 7.02 0.55 5.03
C CYS A 26 7.98 0.20 6.18
N SER A 27 9.21 0.70 6.15
CA SER A 27 10.16 0.48 7.24
C SER A 27 9.70 1.14 8.53
N ILE A 28 9.15 2.35 8.44
CA ILE A 28 8.58 3.03 9.62
C ILE A 28 7.39 2.22 10.15
N ALA A 29 6.56 1.70 9.26
CA ALA A 29 5.42 0.87 9.65
C ALA A 29 5.84 -0.38 10.41
N LYS A 30 6.99 -0.94 10.09
CA LYS A 30 7.54 -2.13 10.76
C LYS A 30 8.23 -1.79 12.08
N GLY A 31 8.35 -0.52 12.44
CA GLY A 31 8.99 -0.09 13.66
C GLY A 31 10.50 0.08 13.57
N ASN A 32 11.06 0.12 12.36
CA ASN A 32 12.50 0.28 12.19
C ASN A 32 12.94 1.68 12.56
N MET A 33 14.15 1.79 13.12
CA MET A 33 14.76 3.07 13.45
C MET A 33 15.54 3.63 12.26
N GLU A 34 15.91 4.91 12.33
CA GLU A 34 16.63 5.59 11.25
C GLU A 34 17.83 4.80 10.75
N SER A 35 18.66 4.31 11.66
CA SER A 35 19.87 3.57 11.30
C SER A 35 19.56 2.31 10.49
N GLU A 36 18.50 1.60 10.85
CA GLU A 36 18.06 0.40 10.14
C GLU A 36 17.52 0.74 8.77
N ILE A 37 16.71 1.81 8.68
CA ILE A 37 16.13 2.27 7.42
C ILE A 37 17.21 2.68 6.43
N LEU A 38 18.19 3.46 6.88
CA LEU A 38 19.30 3.91 6.04
C LEU A 38 20.15 2.73 5.53
N LYS A 39 20.26 1.70 6.35
CA LYS A 39 21.02 0.51 5.99
C LYS A 39 20.29 -0.35 4.96
N GLU A 40 18.97 -0.50 5.12
CA GLU A 40 18.15 -1.34 4.25
C GLU A 40 17.81 -0.71 2.91
N THR A 41 17.58 0.61 2.89
CA THR A 41 17.16 1.31 1.68
C THR A 41 18.38 1.79 0.90
N LYS A 42 18.72 1.06 -0.14
CA LYS A 42 19.85 1.40 -0.98
C LYS A 42 19.70 2.80 -1.58
N GLY A 43 20.75 3.59 -1.47
CA GLY A 43 20.77 4.91 -2.07
C GLY A 43 20.02 5.99 -1.33
N LEU A 44 19.49 5.69 -0.15
CA LEU A 44 18.83 6.69 0.67
C LEU A 44 19.89 7.41 1.52
N THR A 45 20.12 8.68 1.22
CA THR A 45 21.02 9.50 2.01
C THR A 45 20.28 10.07 3.22
N ARG A 46 21.01 10.58 4.23
CA ARG A 46 20.37 11.23 5.37
C ARG A 46 19.54 12.43 4.96
N LYS A 47 20.02 13.19 3.98
CA LYS A 47 19.27 14.34 3.46
C LYS A 47 17.95 13.90 2.87
N GLN A 48 17.96 12.83 2.07
CA GLN A 48 16.77 12.25 1.48
C GLN A 48 15.83 11.68 2.54
N TYR A 49 16.40 11.01 3.56
CA TYR A 49 15.64 10.49 4.69
C TYR A 49 14.85 11.60 5.36
N TYR A 50 15.50 12.70 5.72
CA TYR A 50 14.83 13.82 6.39
C TYR A 50 13.83 14.52 5.49
N SER A 51 14.13 14.68 4.22
CA SER A 51 13.22 15.29 3.26
C SER A 51 11.95 14.45 3.11
N ARG A 52 12.10 13.15 2.98
CA ARG A 52 10.96 12.25 2.80
C ARG A 52 10.14 12.06 4.07
N THR A 53 10.77 11.97 5.24
CA THR A 53 10.04 11.90 6.51
C THR A 53 9.25 13.17 6.75
N ARG A 54 9.80 14.33 6.37
CA ARG A 54 9.08 15.59 6.47
C ARG A 54 7.83 15.57 5.59
N GLN A 55 7.93 15.03 4.39
CA GLN A 55 6.80 14.92 3.49
C GLN A 55 5.73 13.98 4.04
N LEU A 56 6.13 12.86 4.63
CA LEU A 56 5.20 11.91 5.25
C LEU A 56 4.51 12.52 6.48
N LEU A 57 5.24 13.33 7.26
CA LEU A 57 4.65 14.07 8.38
C LEU A 57 3.63 15.08 7.88
N LYS A 58 3.97 15.80 6.82
CA LYS A 58 3.11 16.82 6.24
C LYS A 58 1.81 16.24 5.71
N THR A 59 1.86 15.07 5.10
CA THR A 59 0.66 14.40 4.57
C THR A 59 -0.15 13.68 5.64
N GLY A 60 0.38 13.61 6.86
CA GLY A 60 -0.34 12.99 7.97
C GLY A 60 -0.24 11.47 8.04
N LEU A 61 0.70 10.87 7.33
CA LEU A 61 0.88 9.42 7.32
C LEU A 61 1.67 8.92 8.51
N ILE A 62 2.57 9.75 9.03
CA ILE A 62 3.38 9.40 10.20
C ILE A 62 3.32 10.51 11.23
N LYS A 63 3.68 10.17 12.46
CA LYS A 63 3.80 11.11 13.56
C LYS A 63 5.11 10.82 14.27
N ARG A 64 5.64 11.82 14.94
CA ARG A 64 6.88 11.68 15.75
C ARG A 64 6.51 11.69 17.22
N SER A 65 7.04 10.73 17.95
CA SER A 65 6.84 10.65 19.38
C SER A 65 8.10 10.09 20.03
N LYS A 66 8.63 10.79 21.02
CA LYS A 66 9.83 10.35 21.75
C LYS A 66 11.01 10.04 20.84
N GLY A 67 11.21 10.87 19.82
CA GLY A 67 12.33 10.72 18.89
C GLY A 67 12.16 9.63 17.83
N ARG A 68 11.01 8.98 17.77
CA ARG A 68 10.72 7.93 16.79
C ARG A 68 9.52 8.27 15.96
N TYR A 69 9.45 7.69 14.77
CA TYR A 69 8.31 7.84 13.88
C TYR A 69 7.37 6.65 14.03
N TYR A 70 6.09 6.94 13.95
CA TYR A 70 5.02 5.93 14.03
C TYR A 70 3.96 6.24 12.98
N LEU A 71 3.20 5.24 12.56
CA LEU A 71 2.06 5.48 11.68
C LEU A 71 0.95 6.21 12.45
N THR A 72 0.30 7.14 11.77
CA THR A 72 -0.99 7.66 12.21
C THR A 72 -2.08 6.66 11.85
N CYS A 73 -3.33 6.91 12.26
CA CYS A 73 -4.44 6.08 11.81
C CYS A 73 -4.57 6.09 10.29
N LEU A 74 -4.41 7.27 9.67
CA LEU A 74 -4.41 7.37 8.21
C LEU A 74 -3.25 6.57 7.62
N GLY A 75 -2.07 6.68 8.21
CA GLY A 75 -0.90 5.90 7.79
C GLY A 75 -1.13 4.40 7.86
N ALA A 76 -1.82 3.93 8.90
CA ALA A 76 -2.16 2.51 9.02
C ALA A 76 -3.09 2.05 7.88
N ILE A 77 -4.06 2.87 7.52
CA ILE A 77 -4.96 2.57 6.40
C ILE A 77 -4.17 2.50 5.09
N VAL A 78 -3.32 3.48 4.86
CA VAL A 78 -2.49 3.54 3.64
C VAL A 78 -1.51 2.38 3.58
N TYR A 79 -0.90 2.01 4.71
CA TYR A 79 0.01 0.88 4.76
C TYR A 79 -0.70 -0.43 4.36
N HIS A 80 -1.89 -0.67 4.90
CA HIS A 80 -2.65 -1.86 4.55
C HIS A 80 -3.11 -1.83 3.09
N ALA A 81 -3.47 -0.66 2.57
CA ALA A 81 -3.86 -0.51 1.18
C ALA A 81 -2.70 -0.86 0.24
N GLN A 82 -1.48 -0.42 0.54
CA GLN A 82 -0.33 -0.75 -0.30
C GLN A 82 0.03 -2.23 -0.21
N LEU A 83 -0.21 -2.88 0.93
CA LEU A 83 -0.04 -4.34 1.03
C LEU A 83 -1.01 -5.08 0.11
N VAL A 84 -2.24 -4.60 -0.01
CA VAL A 84 -3.21 -5.17 -0.96
C VAL A 84 -2.71 -5.00 -2.39
N ILE A 85 -2.20 -3.82 -2.73
CA ILE A 85 -1.62 -3.57 -4.06
C ILE A 85 -0.46 -4.55 -4.32
N GLN A 86 0.43 -4.71 -3.36
CA GLN A 86 1.57 -5.60 -3.49
C GLN A 86 1.12 -7.05 -3.67
N THR A 87 0.10 -7.47 -2.94
CA THR A 87 -0.48 -8.81 -3.10
C THR A 87 -1.03 -8.99 -4.52
N GLY A 88 -1.70 -7.97 -5.05
CA GLY A 88 -2.16 -7.99 -6.44
C GLY A 88 -1.02 -8.15 -7.43
N VAL A 89 0.06 -7.39 -7.24
CA VAL A 89 1.25 -7.50 -8.10
C VAL A 89 1.85 -8.90 -8.01
N ASN A 90 1.95 -9.46 -6.82
CA ASN A 90 2.52 -10.79 -6.61
C ASN A 90 1.66 -11.92 -7.23
N ASN A 91 0.38 -11.65 -7.45
CA ASN A 91 -0.56 -12.60 -8.03
C ASN A 91 -0.97 -12.22 -9.45
N TYR A 92 -0.14 -11.45 -10.13
CA TYR A 92 -0.44 -10.89 -11.45
C TYR A 92 -0.97 -11.93 -12.44
N TRP A 93 -0.31 -13.09 -12.57
CA TRP A 93 -0.69 -14.11 -13.54
C TRP A 93 -2.00 -14.81 -13.17
N LYS A 94 -2.28 -14.98 -11.89
CA LYS A 94 -3.56 -15.51 -11.41
C LYS A 94 -4.69 -14.56 -11.76
N LEU A 95 -4.48 -13.26 -11.58
CA LEU A 95 -5.46 -12.23 -11.92
C LEU A 95 -5.71 -12.19 -13.43
N LYS A 96 -4.63 -12.28 -14.21
CA LYS A 96 -4.75 -12.35 -15.69
C LYS A 96 -5.54 -13.58 -16.14
N ALA A 97 -5.35 -14.71 -15.46
CA ALA A 97 -6.09 -15.92 -15.77
C ALA A 97 -7.60 -15.72 -15.51
N ILE A 98 -7.96 -15.07 -14.42
CA ILE A 98 -9.35 -14.76 -14.10
C ILE A 98 -9.93 -13.85 -15.19
N ASP A 99 -9.23 -12.79 -15.57
CA ASP A 99 -9.65 -11.87 -16.61
C ASP A 99 -9.90 -12.60 -17.94
N SER A 100 -8.98 -13.50 -18.31
CA SER A 100 -9.07 -14.25 -19.56
C SER A 100 -10.30 -15.17 -19.60
N ILE A 101 -10.57 -15.86 -18.51
CA ILE A 101 -11.71 -16.75 -18.41
C ILE A 101 -13.02 -15.96 -18.47
N GLN A 102 -13.08 -14.84 -17.75
CA GLN A 102 -14.28 -14.00 -17.72
C GLN A 102 -14.60 -13.37 -19.07
N SER A 103 -13.58 -13.06 -19.88
CA SER A 103 -13.82 -12.45 -21.18
C SER A 103 -14.12 -13.46 -22.28
N SER A 104 -13.71 -14.72 -22.13
CA SER A 104 -13.88 -15.74 -23.17
C SER A 104 -15.15 -16.58 -23.01
N ALA A 105 -15.83 -16.52 -21.86
CA ALA A 105 -17.01 -17.32 -21.58
C ALA A 105 -18.05 -16.51 -20.83
N GLU A 106 -19.34 -16.75 -21.14
CA GLU A 106 -20.40 -16.16 -20.35
C GLU A 106 -20.50 -16.98 -19.06
N ILE A 107 -19.88 -16.49 -18.02
CA ILE A 107 -19.88 -17.17 -16.73
C ILE A 107 -20.91 -16.50 -15.84
N GLY A 108 -21.77 -17.29 -15.22
CA GLY A 108 -22.71 -16.80 -14.22
C GLY A 108 -21.97 -16.29 -12.98
N GLU A 109 -22.65 -15.44 -12.23
CA GLU A 109 -22.04 -14.81 -11.05
C GLU A 109 -21.59 -15.83 -10.01
N HIS A 110 -22.35 -16.91 -9.81
CA HIS A 110 -21.99 -17.98 -8.90
C HIS A 110 -20.71 -18.69 -9.34
N GLU A 111 -20.58 -18.98 -10.60
CA GLU A 111 -19.39 -19.64 -11.15
C GLU A 111 -18.17 -18.73 -11.10
N ARG A 112 -18.36 -17.44 -11.33
CA ARG A 112 -17.32 -16.44 -11.23
C ARG A 112 -16.78 -16.39 -9.80
N THR A 113 -17.66 -16.34 -8.80
CA THR A 113 -17.28 -16.32 -7.39
C THR A 113 -16.50 -17.58 -7.03
N LYS A 114 -16.96 -18.73 -7.49
CA LYS A 114 -16.30 -20.02 -7.25
C LYS A 114 -14.90 -20.06 -7.86
N LEU A 115 -14.74 -19.53 -9.07
CA LEU A 115 -13.47 -19.44 -9.76
C LEU A 115 -12.47 -18.60 -8.97
N ILE A 116 -12.91 -17.41 -8.52
CA ILE A 116 -12.07 -16.51 -7.74
C ILE A 116 -11.62 -17.18 -6.46
N LYS A 117 -12.51 -17.83 -5.73
CA LYS A 117 -12.18 -18.53 -4.49
C LYS A 117 -11.23 -19.69 -4.69
N THR A 118 -11.32 -20.35 -5.83
CA THR A 118 -10.43 -21.46 -6.16
C THR A 118 -9.01 -20.99 -6.48
N ILE A 119 -8.89 -19.88 -7.19
CA ILE A 119 -7.60 -19.39 -7.69
C ILE A 119 -6.85 -18.54 -6.64
N MET A 120 -7.59 -17.71 -5.89
CA MET A 120 -6.99 -16.78 -4.95
C MET A 120 -6.93 -17.34 -3.53
N ASP A 121 -5.78 -17.13 -2.87
CA ASP A 121 -5.59 -17.57 -1.49
C ASP A 121 -5.82 -16.46 -0.48
N ASP A 122 -5.82 -15.21 -0.92
CA ASP A 122 -5.94 -14.05 -0.02
C ASP A 122 -7.38 -13.60 0.09
N SER A 123 -7.94 -13.62 1.30
CA SER A 123 -9.34 -13.30 1.54
C SER A 123 -9.69 -11.84 1.23
N ARG A 124 -8.74 -10.91 1.37
CA ARG A 124 -8.98 -9.50 1.05
C ARG A 124 -9.12 -9.32 -0.46
N ILE A 125 -8.26 -9.97 -1.22
CA ILE A 125 -8.31 -9.94 -2.68
C ILE A 125 -9.60 -10.62 -3.15
N GLU A 126 -9.95 -11.78 -2.60
CA GLU A 126 -11.21 -12.46 -2.92
C GLU A 126 -12.40 -11.52 -2.73
N SER A 127 -12.47 -10.83 -1.59
CA SER A 127 -13.57 -9.91 -1.29
C SER A 127 -13.67 -8.78 -2.30
N ILE A 128 -12.54 -8.22 -2.71
CA ILE A 128 -12.51 -7.15 -3.70
C ILE A 128 -13.01 -7.64 -5.05
N LEU A 129 -12.54 -8.80 -5.50
CA LEU A 129 -12.89 -9.35 -6.81
C LEU A 129 -14.34 -9.81 -6.88
N VAL A 130 -14.84 -10.41 -5.81
CA VAL A 130 -16.23 -10.89 -5.74
C VAL A 130 -17.20 -9.71 -5.75
N ALA A 131 -16.84 -8.59 -5.12
CA ALA A 131 -17.68 -7.40 -5.12
C ALA A 131 -17.71 -6.67 -6.44
N GLN A 132 -16.71 -6.89 -7.31
CA GLN A 132 -16.65 -6.23 -8.60
C GLN A 132 -17.64 -6.86 -9.58
N ARG A 133 -18.31 -6.03 -10.31
CA ARG A 133 -19.26 -6.49 -11.35
C ARG A 133 -18.77 -6.17 -12.75
#